data_11cad4d6120b8191ef89f857cd7b84f2
#
_entry.id   11cad4d6120b8191ef89f857cd7b84f2
#
_cell.length_a   1.000
_cell.length_b   1.000
_cell.length_c   1.000
_cell.angle_alpha   90.00
_cell.angle_beta   90.00
_cell.angle_gamma   90.00
#
_symmetry.space_group_name_H-M   'P 1'
#
loop_
_entity.id
_entity.type
_entity.pdbx_description
1 polymer ?
#
loop_
_entity_poly.entity_id
_entity_poly.type
_entity_poly.pdbx_seq_one_letter_code
_entity_poly.pdbx_strand_id
1 'polypeptide(L)'
;MNAASITNLQRLSGGASRETWRFAADGADFVLQRVRAGTVGGFQVEPKVLSAAHSAGVPVAELVVDGADRTELNSPFMIVRAVEGETIARKILRDDTFDIARKVLTKQLGVAAAHLHQIDASSIPGLVADDQMNRYQTVLRDLGEPHPVFEATFRWLEINKPVSTSACLVHGDYRLGNIMVNENGLSAILDWELAHIGDPMEDLGWLCVRAWRFGGAFPAAGLGTYDELFDAYASVTGVRPDSDVVRWWEILGTLKWGIICISQAATHLMGIARSHELAAIGRRVCENEYDLIELLTERTQ
;
A
#
# COMPACT_ATOMS: atom_id res chain seq x y z
N MET A 1 9.26 16.42 -21.40
CA MET A 1 10.00 17.39 -20.57
C MET A 1 11.18 17.89 -21.40
N ASN A 2 11.24 19.17 -21.70
CA ASN A 2 12.34 19.81 -22.42
C ASN A 2 13.05 20.76 -21.47
N ALA A 3 13.65 20.23 -20.41
CA ALA A 3 14.39 21.04 -19.44
C ALA A 3 15.72 21.51 -20.02
N ALA A 4 16.07 22.77 -19.78
CA ALA A 4 17.35 23.34 -20.26
C ALA A 4 18.55 22.81 -19.46
N SER A 5 18.34 22.44 -18.19
CA SER A 5 19.39 21.87 -17.33
C SER A 5 18.79 21.01 -16.22
N ILE A 6 19.52 19.98 -15.81
CA ILE A 6 19.20 19.17 -14.63
C ILE A 6 20.27 19.44 -13.58
N THR A 7 19.84 19.72 -12.35
CA THR A 7 20.71 19.98 -11.20
C THR A 7 20.30 19.12 -10.01
N ASN A 8 21.11 19.04 -8.99
CA ASN A 8 20.85 18.34 -7.73
C ASN A 8 20.44 16.87 -7.90
N LEU A 9 21.00 16.17 -8.88
CA LEU A 9 20.70 14.75 -9.11
C LEU A 9 21.21 13.92 -7.93
N GLN A 10 20.28 13.32 -7.20
CA GLN A 10 20.57 12.50 -6.03
C GLN A 10 19.80 11.17 -6.12
N ARG A 11 20.51 10.07 -5.89
CA ARG A 11 19.87 8.76 -5.75
C ARG A 11 19.24 8.65 -4.36
N LEU A 12 17.95 8.36 -4.32
CA LEU A 12 17.25 8.02 -3.10
C LEU A 12 17.43 6.52 -2.83
N SER A 13 17.33 6.12 -1.56
CA SER A 13 17.32 4.69 -1.21
C SER A 13 16.07 4.06 -1.82
N GLY A 14 16.24 3.22 -2.82
CA GLY A 14 15.14 2.61 -3.56
C GLY A 14 14.81 1.20 -3.11
N GLY A 15 13.60 0.76 -3.41
CA GLY A 15 13.13 -0.63 -3.23
C GLY A 15 13.92 -1.65 -4.07
N ALA A 16 13.59 -2.93 -3.95
CA ALA A 16 14.31 -4.03 -4.60
C ALA A 16 14.19 -3.98 -6.14
N SER A 17 13.03 -3.56 -6.67
CA SER A 17 12.69 -3.60 -8.10
C SER A 17 13.02 -2.31 -8.86
N ARG A 18 13.15 -1.17 -8.18
CA ARG A 18 13.23 0.17 -8.79
C ARG A 18 14.44 0.97 -8.31
N GLU A 19 14.91 1.86 -9.16
CA GLU A 19 15.85 2.91 -8.82
C GLU A 19 15.09 4.24 -8.78
N THR A 20 15.28 4.98 -7.69
CA THR A 20 14.61 6.26 -7.46
C THR A 20 15.64 7.37 -7.36
N TRP A 21 15.44 8.44 -8.11
CA TRP A 21 16.33 9.58 -8.18
C TRP A 21 15.53 10.88 -8.00
N ARG A 22 16.03 11.80 -7.16
CA ARG A 22 15.51 13.16 -7.08
C ARG A 22 16.43 14.07 -7.89
N PHE A 23 15.85 15.05 -8.58
CA PHE A 23 16.56 16.06 -9.33
C PHE A 23 15.74 17.35 -9.44
N ALA A 24 16.42 18.47 -9.70
CA ALA A 24 15.79 19.74 -10.00
C ALA A 24 15.92 20.07 -11.48
N ALA A 25 14.87 20.63 -12.09
CA ALA A 25 14.86 21.11 -13.45
C ALA A 25 13.92 22.32 -13.55
N ASP A 26 14.39 23.40 -14.20
CA ASP A 26 13.62 24.62 -14.44
C ASP A 26 12.94 25.20 -13.18
N GLY A 27 13.64 25.13 -12.03
CA GLY A 27 13.16 25.67 -10.75
C GLY A 27 12.15 24.81 -10.01
N ALA A 28 11.91 23.58 -10.46
CA ALA A 28 11.04 22.61 -9.79
C ALA A 28 11.78 21.30 -9.51
N ASP A 29 11.34 20.59 -8.45
CA ASP A 29 11.90 19.30 -8.05
C ASP A 29 11.05 18.14 -8.58
N PHE A 30 11.73 17.08 -9.01
CA PHE A 30 11.14 15.91 -9.61
C PHE A 30 11.74 14.63 -9.02
N VAL A 31 10.98 13.54 -9.14
CA VAL A 31 11.42 12.18 -8.81
C VAL A 31 11.31 11.33 -10.07
N LEU A 32 12.43 10.75 -10.48
CA LEU A 32 12.50 9.70 -11.49
C LEU A 32 12.46 8.35 -10.80
N GLN A 33 11.56 7.49 -11.22
CA GLN A 33 11.56 6.07 -10.91
C GLN A 33 11.83 5.29 -12.17
N ARG A 34 12.76 4.32 -12.10
CA ARG A 34 13.18 3.48 -13.23
C ARG A 34 13.24 2.03 -12.80
N VAL A 35 12.77 1.12 -13.64
CA VAL A 35 12.94 -0.32 -13.44
C VAL A 35 14.43 -0.67 -13.49
N ARG A 36 14.91 -1.48 -12.55
CA ARG A 36 16.30 -1.94 -12.57
C ARG A 36 16.54 -2.87 -13.75
N ALA A 37 17.72 -2.77 -14.34
CA ALA A 37 18.14 -3.68 -15.40
C ALA A 37 18.12 -5.13 -14.90
N GLY A 38 17.49 -6.03 -15.67
CA GLY A 38 17.35 -7.44 -15.32
C GLY A 38 16.17 -7.78 -14.39
N THR A 39 15.35 -6.79 -13.99
CA THR A 39 14.11 -7.03 -13.27
C THR A 39 12.96 -7.25 -14.25
N VAL A 40 12.14 -8.26 -14.01
CA VAL A 40 10.91 -8.48 -14.78
C VAL A 40 9.82 -7.57 -14.20
N GLY A 41 9.11 -6.83 -15.06
CA GLY A 41 8.06 -5.88 -14.68
C GLY A 41 8.28 -4.51 -15.31
N GLY A 42 7.34 -3.59 -15.08
CA GLY A 42 7.38 -2.25 -15.66
C GLY A 42 6.27 -1.38 -15.10
N PHE A 43 6.20 -0.15 -15.57
CA PHE A 43 5.16 0.83 -15.23
C PHE A 43 3.94 0.72 -16.16
N GLN A 44 3.41 -0.49 -16.42
CA GLN A 44 2.34 -0.68 -17.42
C GLN A 44 1.02 0.01 -17.06
N VAL A 45 0.66 0.01 -15.79
CA VAL A 45 -0.63 0.51 -15.29
C VAL A 45 -0.44 1.70 -14.34
N GLU A 46 0.61 1.70 -13.54
CA GLU A 46 0.85 2.66 -12.46
C GLU A 46 0.81 4.14 -12.90
N PRO A 47 1.41 4.59 -14.03
CA PRO A 47 1.29 5.98 -14.46
C PRO A 47 -0.17 6.38 -14.77
N LYS A 48 -0.97 5.45 -15.29
CA LYS A 48 -2.38 5.68 -15.61
C LYS A 48 -3.22 5.77 -14.34
N VAL A 49 -2.96 4.88 -13.37
CA VAL A 49 -3.57 4.92 -12.03
C VAL A 49 -3.24 6.23 -11.33
N LEU A 50 -1.96 6.65 -11.35
CA LEU A 50 -1.51 7.88 -10.73
C LEU A 50 -2.21 9.11 -11.34
N SER A 51 -2.35 9.15 -12.67
CA SER A 51 -3.06 10.21 -13.38
C SER A 51 -4.55 10.24 -13.02
N ALA A 52 -5.20 9.07 -12.94
CA ALA A 52 -6.62 8.99 -12.56
C ALA A 52 -6.81 9.42 -11.10
N ALA A 53 -5.96 8.97 -10.18
CA ALA A 53 -5.98 9.35 -8.77
C ALA A 53 -5.78 10.87 -8.59
N HIS A 54 -4.80 11.45 -9.28
CA HIS A 54 -4.57 12.90 -9.25
C HIS A 54 -5.80 13.68 -9.75
N SER A 55 -6.40 13.23 -10.86
CA SER A 55 -7.60 13.88 -11.45
C SER A 55 -8.82 13.77 -10.54
N ALA A 56 -8.91 12.74 -9.72
CA ALA A 56 -9.98 12.53 -8.73
C ALA A 56 -9.73 13.29 -7.41
N GLY A 57 -8.63 14.04 -7.29
CA GLY A 57 -8.29 14.80 -6.09
C GLY A 57 -7.70 13.93 -4.95
N VAL A 58 -7.30 12.70 -5.25
CA VAL A 58 -6.52 11.88 -4.29
C VAL A 58 -5.13 12.51 -4.14
N PRO A 59 -4.63 12.71 -2.91
CA PRO A 59 -3.29 13.23 -2.69
C PRO A 59 -2.22 12.27 -3.23
N VAL A 60 -1.66 12.58 -4.37
CA VAL A 60 -0.61 11.82 -5.05
C VAL A 60 0.38 12.75 -5.73
N ALA A 61 1.56 12.26 -6.05
CA ALA A 61 2.51 13.00 -6.85
C ALA A 61 1.97 13.18 -8.29
N GLU A 62 2.03 14.41 -8.83
CA GLU A 62 1.64 14.70 -10.22
C GLU A 62 2.55 13.96 -11.19
N LEU A 63 1.99 13.16 -12.08
CA LEU A 63 2.72 12.51 -13.16
C LEU A 63 3.13 13.56 -14.21
N VAL A 64 4.43 13.66 -14.49
CA VAL A 64 4.99 14.60 -15.46
C VAL A 64 5.38 13.88 -16.75
N VAL A 65 5.93 12.68 -16.64
CA VAL A 65 6.32 11.86 -17.79
C VAL A 65 5.92 10.42 -17.55
N ASP A 66 5.10 9.88 -18.43
CA ASP A 66 4.93 8.44 -18.62
C ASP A 66 6.01 7.95 -19.60
N GLY A 67 6.90 7.15 -19.10
CA GLY A 67 8.01 6.52 -19.83
C GLY A 67 7.90 5.01 -19.85
N ALA A 68 6.71 4.43 -19.63
CA ALA A 68 6.49 2.99 -19.58
C ALA A 68 6.94 2.28 -20.88
N ASP A 69 6.66 2.88 -22.03
CA ASP A 69 7.01 2.35 -23.36
C ASP A 69 8.22 3.05 -23.98
N ARG A 70 8.97 3.84 -23.21
CA ARG A 70 10.12 4.61 -23.71
C ARG A 70 11.43 3.91 -23.46
N THR A 71 12.40 4.18 -24.35
CA THR A 71 13.72 3.52 -24.35
C THR A 71 14.88 4.46 -24.04
N GLU A 72 14.62 5.76 -23.83
CA GLU A 72 15.67 6.78 -23.64
C GLU A 72 16.57 6.50 -22.43
N LEU A 73 16.05 5.81 -21.41
CA LEU A 73 16.82 5.40 -20.24
C LEU A 73 17.15 3.90 -20.22
N ASN A 74 17.03 3.21 -21.36
CA ASN A 74 17.24 1.77 -21.51
C ASN A 74 16.39 0.90 -20.57
N SER A 75 15.29 1.44 -20.04
CA SER A 75 14.39 0.76 -19.12
C SER A 75 13.11 1.58 -18.95
N PRO A 76 11.96 0.97 -18.71
CA PRO A 76 10.75 1.71 -18.37
C PRO A 76 10.97 2.63 -17.16
N PHE A 77 10.39 3.81 -17.22
CA PHE A 77 10.51 4.82 -16.17
C PHE A 77 9.25 5.67 -16.06
N MET A 78 9.12 6.40 -14.99
CA MET A 78 8.19 7.52 -14.86
C MET A 78 8.87 8.69 -14.12
N ILE A 79 8.40 9.92 -14.40
CA ILE A 79 8.82 11.11 -13.69
C ILE A 79 7.58 11.75 -13.08
N VAL A 80 7.65 11.99 -11.80
CA VAL A 80 6.61 12.68 -11.03
C VAL A 80 7.17 13.96 -10.42
N ARG A 81 6.31 14.92 -10.09
CA ARG A 81 6.70 16.09 -9.28
C ARG A 81 7.05 15.62 -7.87
N ALA A 82 8.15 16.13 -7.33
CA ALA A 82 8.53 15.81 -5.96
C ALA A 82 7.49 16.35 -4.97
N VAL A 83 7.12 15.52 -4.01
CA VAL A 83 6.27 15.89 -2.87
C VAL A 83 7.14 15.90 -1.61
N GLU A 84 6.96 16.88 -0.75
CA GLU A 84 7.69 17.00 0.50
C GLU A 84 6.94 16.30 1.65
N GLY A 85 7.69 15.63 2.50
CA GLY A 85 7.16 14.94 3.66
C GLY A 85 8.09 13.83 4.17
N GLU A 86 7.61 13.14 5.19
CA GLU A 86 8.27 11.99 5.83
C GLU A 86 7.46 10.72 5.57
N THR A 87 8.14 9.61 5.33
CA THR A 87 7.52 8.28 5.12
C THR A 87 7.89 7.29 6.22
N ILE A 88 8.83 7.64 7.10
CA ILE A 88 9.25 6.76 8.19
C ILE A 88 8.18 6.78 9.28
N ALA A 89 7.37 5.72 9.33
CA ALA A 89 6.24 5.62 10.25
C ALA A 89 6.59 5.93 11.72
N ARG A 90 7.75 5.47 12.20
CA ARG A 90 8.19 5.74 13.57
C ARG A 90 8.42 7.21 13.86
N LYS A 91 8.89 7.99 12.90
CA LYS A 91 9.04 9.44 13.04
C LYS A 91 7.66 10.10 13.07
N ILE A 92 6.80 9.76 12.10
CA ILE A 92 5.43 10.30 12.04
C ILE A 92 4.70 10.06 13.36
N LEU A 93 4.85 8.86 13.96
CA LEU A 93 4.17 8.49 15.20
C LEU A 93 4.77 9.12 16.47
N ARG A 94 6.01 9.60 16.46
CA ARG A 94 6.72 9.96 17.69
C ARG A 94 7.28 11.39 17.73
N ASP A 95 7.69 11.95 16.59
CA ASP A 95 8.35 13.26 16.57
C ASP A 95 7.31 14.37 16.72
N ASP A 96 7.62 15.38 17.53
CA ASP A 96 6.74 16.51 17.84
C ASP A 96 6.35 17.32 16.60
N THR A 97 7.17 17.31 15.57
CA THR A 97 6.89 17.94 14.27
C THR A 97 5.56 17.48 13.67
N PHE A 98 5.12 16.24 13.96
CA PHE A 98 3.90 15.66 13.41
C PHE A 98 2.71 15.65 14.38
N ASP A 99 2.75 16.40 15.48
CA ASP A 99 1.66 16.44 16.48
C ASP A 99 0.32 16.88 15.89
N ILE A 100 0.33 17.85 14.98
CA ILE A 100 -0.88 18.32 14.30
C ILE A 100 -1.31 17.26 13.27
N ALA A 101 -0.37 16.76 12.49
CA ALA A 101 -0.63 15.74 11.49
C ALA A 101 -1.29 14.50 12.09
N ARG A 102 -0.79 13.99 13.22
CA ARG A 102 -1.38 12.82 13.92
C ARG A 102 -2.85 12.98 14.26
N LYS A 103 -3.29 14.18 14.62
CA LYS A 103 -4.68 14.46 14.98
C LYS A 103 -5.66 14.45 13.82
N VAL A 104 -5.17 14.63 12.61
CA VAL A 104 -6.00 14.76 11.39
C VAL A 104 -5.81 13.62 10.40
N LEU A 105 -4.70 12.88 10.51
CA LEU A 105 -4.26 11.95 9.48
C LEU A 105 -5.26 10.81 9.26
N THR A 106 -5.83 10.22 10.31
CA THR A 106 -6.86 9.16 10.18
C THR A 106 -8.04 9.63 9.33
N LYS A 107 -8.50 10.85 9.60
CA LYS A 107 -9.60 11.46 8.84
C LYS A 107 -9.21 11.71 7.39
N GLN A 108 -8.02 12.25 7.15
CA GLN A 108 -7.52 12.49 5.81
C GLN A 108 -7.33 11.18 5.03
N LEU A 109 -6.90 10.10 5.67
CA LEU A 109 -6.77 8.78 5.07
C LEU A 109 -8.15 8.20 4.68
N GLY A 110 -9.15 8.32 5.55
CA GLY A 110 -10.53 7.91 5.21
C GLY A 110 -11.10 8.66 4.01
N VAL A 111 -10.92 9.98 3.98
CA VAL A 111 -11.35 10.84 2.85
C VAL A 111 -10.59 10.46 1.56
N ALA A 112 -9.28 10.28 1.62
CA ALA A 112 -8.48 9.94 0.45
C ALA A 112 -8.84 8.56 -0.12
N ALA A 113 -9.05 7.55 0.73
CA ALA A 113 -9.53 6.23 0.32
C ALA A 113 -10.92 6.32 -0.34
N ALA A 114 -11.82 7.14 0.19
CA ALA A 114 -13.14 7.35 -0.38
C ALA A 114 -13.09 7.97 -1.79
N HIS A 115 -12.24 8.97 -2.01
CA HIS A 115 -12.02 9.53 -3.36
C HIS A 115 -11.40 8.51 -4.31
N LEU A 116 -10.43 7.74 -3.84
CA LEU A 116 -9.82 6.66 -4.61
C LEU A 116 -10.86 5.65 -5.09
N HIS A 117 -11.71 5.17 -4.19
CA HIS A 117 -12.70 4.13 -4.48
C HIS A 117 -13.89 4.62 -5.33
N GLN A 118 -14.02 5.93 -5.55
CA GLN A 118 -14.99 6.50 -6.50
C GLN A 118 -14.46 6.59 -7.95
N ILE A 119 -13.19 6.27 -8.18
CA ILE A 119 -12.61 6.26 -9.53
C ILE A 119 -13.19 5.08 -10.32
N ASP A 120 -13.70 5.36 -11.50
CA ASP A 120 -14.14 4.33 -12.44
C ASP A 120 -12.92 3.51 -12.92
N ALA A 121 -12.74 2.34 -12.32
CA ALA A 121 -11.65 1.43 -12.64
C ALA A 121 -11.65 0.97 -14.10
N SER A 122 -12.80 0.94 -14.78
CA SER A 122 -12.93 0.58 -16.19
C SER A 122 -12.29 1.62 -17.12
N SER A 123 -12.12 2.85 -16.65
CA SER A 123 -11.46 3.93 -17.38
C SER A 123 -9.93 3.80 -17.43
N ILE A 124 -9.33 2.86 -16.68
CA ILE A 124 -7.88 2.69 -16.57
C ILE A 124 -7.43 1.48 -17.40
N PRO A 125 -6.85 1.70 -18.60
CA PRO A 125 -6.46 0.60 -19.47
C PRO A 125 -5.36 -0.27 -18.85
N GLY A 126 -5.60 -1.58 -18.83
CA GLY A 126 -4.65 -2.57 -18.31
C GLY A 126 -4.79 -2.86 -16.83
N LEU A 127 -5.66 -2.14 -16.11
CA LEU A 127 -6.00 -2.49 -14.74
C LEU A 127 -6.83 -3.79 -14.74
N VAL A 128 -6.47 -4.74 -13.89
CA VAL A 128 -7.10 -6.07 -13.80
C VAL A 128 -7.66 -6.33 -12.42
N ALA A 129 -8.64 -7.22 -12.34
CA ALA A 129 -9.13 -7.71 -11.04
C ALA A 129 -8.14 -8.72 -10.46
N ASP A 130 -7.99 -8.71 -9.15
CA ASP A 130 -7.16 -9.67 -8.43
C ASP A 130 -7.95 -10.27 -7.24
N ASP A 131 -8.13 -11.60 -7.25
CA ASP A 131 -8.68 -12.34 -6.11
C ASP A 131 -7.56 -12.61 -5.10
N GLN A 132 -7.39 -11.70 -4.15
CA GLN A 132 -6.37 -11.75 -3.13
C GLN A 132 -6.39 -13.05 -2.32
N MET A 133 -7.57 -13.56 -1.97
CA MET A 133 -7.68 -14.80 -1.20
C MET A 133 -7.14 -15.99 -1.98
N ASN A 134 -7.58 -16.19 -3.22
CA ASN A 134 -7.12 -17.28 -4.07
C ASN A 134 -5.63 -17.16 -4.41
N ARG A 135 -5.15 -15.95 -4.65
CA ARG A 135 -3.73 -15.66 -4.92
C ARG A 135 -2.85 -16.12 -3.74
N TYR A 136 -3.13 -15.68 -2.53
CA TYR A 136 -2.30 -16.01 -1.36
C TYR A 136 -2.47 -17.44 -0.88
N GLN A 137 -3.61 -18.06 -1.11
CA GLN A 137 -3.80 -19.51 -0.91
C GLN A 137 -2.88 -20.32 -1.85
N THR A 138 -2.76 -19.89 -3.09
CA THR A 138 -1.85 -20.51 -4.07
C THR A 138 -0.40 -20.32 -3.67
N VAL A 139 0.00 -19.09 -3.29
CA VAL A 139 1.37 -18.80 -2.82
C VAL A 139 1.75 -19.64 -1.60
N LEU A 140 0.88 -19.76 -0.61
CA LEU A 140 1.14 -20.59 0.58
C LEU A 140 1.32 -22.07 0.20
N ARG A 141 0.49 -22.58 -0.70
CA ARG A 141 0.60 -23.96 -1.18
C ARG A 141 1.93 -24.22 -1.90
N ASP A 142 2.36 -23.27 -2.73
CA ASP A 142 3.60 -23.39 -3.50
C ASP A 142 4.85 -23.29 -2.62
N LEU A 143 4.77 -22.60 -1.49
CA LEU A 143 5.83 -22.56 -0.47
C LEU A 143 6.02 -23.90 0.23
N GLY A 144 4.98 -24.75 0.31
CA GLY A 144 5.05 -26.11 0.81
C GLY A 144 5.28 -26.27 2.31
N GLU A 145 5.21 -25.19 3.09
CA GLU A 145 5.35 -25.20 4.54
C GLU A 145 3.98 -25.25 5.23
N PRO A 146 3.74 -26.16 6.19
CA PRO A 146 2.47 -26.23 6.88
C PRO A 146 2.36 -25.12 7.95
N HIS A 147 1.32 -24.31 7.84
CA HIS A 147 0.95 -23.29 8.82
C HIS A 147 -0.50 -23.48 9.29
N PRO A 148 -0.72 -24.27 10.38
CA PRO A 148 -2.08 -24.62 10.82
C PRO A 148 -2.99 -23.42 11.09
N VAL A 149 -2.44 -22.31 11.61
CA VAL A 149 -3.21 -21.08 11.86
C VAL A 149 -3.64 -20.45 10.54
N PHE A 150 -2.78 -20.42 9.52
CA PHE A 150 -3.10 -19.88 8.21
C PHE A 150 -4.16 -20.72 7.51
N GLU A 151 -4.06 -22.05 7.59
CA GLU A 151 -5.06 -22.96 7.02
C GLU A 151 -6.43 -22.79 7.71
N ALA A 152 -6.46 -22.67 9.03
CA ALA A 152 -7.68 -22.40 9.78
C ALA A 152 -8.27 -21.04 9.41
N THR A 153 -7.42 -20.03 9.21
CA THR A 153 -7.83 -18.68 8.79
C THR A 153 -8.46 -18.69 7.39
N PHE A 154 -7.87 -19.40 6.42
CA PHE A 154 -8.47 -19.52 5.09
C PHE A 154 -9.86 -20.14 5.16
N ARG A 155 -10.04 -21.21 5.97
CA ARG A 155 -11.37 -21.82 6.16
C ARG A 155 -12.37 -20.85 6.77
N TRP A 156 -11.94 -20.08 7.77
CA TRP A 156 -12.80 -19.06 8.37
C TRP A 156 -13.20 -17.99 7.35
N LEU A 157 -12.23 -17.50 6.55
CA LEU A 157 -12.47 -16.51 5.50
C LEU A 157 -13.43 -17.02 4.43
N GLU A 158 -13.33 -18.29 4.03
CA GLU A 158 -14.27 -18.93 3.08
C GLU A 158 -15.69 -18.98 3.62
N ILE A 159 -15.85 -19.37 4.89
CA ILE A 159 -17.18 -19.50 5.53
C ILE A 159 -17.83 -18.13 5.76
N ASN A 160 -17.03 -17.12 6.08
CA ASN A 160 -17.50 -15.77 6.44
C ASN A 160 -17.30 -14.76 5.30
N LYS A 161 -17.11 -15.21 4.06
CA LYS A 161 -16.86 -14.32 2.92
C LYS A 161 -18.04 -13.35 2.74
N PRO A 162 -17.80 -12.02 2.82
CA PRO A 162 -18.84 -11.03 2.61
C PRO A 162 -19.32 -11.07 1.16
N VAL A 163 -20.55 -10.64 0.94
CA VAL A 163 -21.04 -10.37 -0.41
C VAL A 163 -20.45 -9.06 -0.86
N SER A 164 -19.53 -9.09 -1.81
CA SER A 164 -18.97 -7.87 -2.40
C SER A 164 -20.07 -7.09 -3.12
N THR A 165 -20.22 -5.81 -2.79
CA THR A 165 -21.27 -4.94 -3.32
C THR A 165 -20.80 -4.07 -4.48
N SER A 166 -19.47 -3.87 -4.60
CA SER A 166 -18.88 -3.03 -5.65
C SER A 166 -17.42 -3.43 -5.89
N ALA A 167 -16.98 -3.28 -7.13
CA ALA A 167 -15.58 -3.37 -7.49
C ALA A 167 -15.11 -1.98 -7.95
N CYS A 168 -13.98 -1.52 -7.42
CA CYS A 168 -13.42 -0.22 -7.72
C CYS A 168 -11.90 -0.30 -7.90
N LEU A 169 -11.25 0.83 -8.17
CA LEU A 169 -9.79 0.94 -8.04
C LEU A 169 -9.42 0.85 -6.56
N VAL A 170 -8.59 -0.11 -6.20
CA VAL A 170 -7.95 -0.21 -4.88
C VAL A 170 -6.45 -0.01 -5.01
N HIS A 171 -5.84 0.52 -3.97
CA HIS A 171 -4.40 0.71 -3.89
C HIS A 171 -3.65 -0.63 -3.73
N GLY A 172 -4.20 -1.54 -2.93
CA GLY A 172 -3.65 -2.88 -2.65
C GLY A 172 -2.49 -2.92 -1.64
N ASP A 173 -1.87 -1.76 -1.32
CA ASP A 173 -0.86 -1.59 -0.25
C ASP A 173 -1.06 -0.27 0.52
N TYR A 174 -2.32 0.05 0.86
CA TYR A 174 -2.72 1.28 1.55
C TYR A 174 -2.37 1.21 3.05
N ARG A 175 -1.18 1.68 3.42
CA ARG A 175 -0.63 1.58 4.78
C ARG A 175 0.31 2.73 5.12
N LEU A 176 0.56 2.98 6.40
CA LEU A 176 1.36 4.12 6.87
C LEU A 176 2.78 4.16 6.25
N GLY A 177 3.38 3.02 5.91
CA GLY A 177 4.68 2.98 5.23
C GLY A 177 4.68 3.54 3.80
N ASN A 178 3.50 3.65 3.16
CA ASN A 178 3.30 4.18 1.81
C ASN A 178 2.58 5.53 1.82
N ILE A 179 2.52 6.17 2.98
CA ILE A 179 1.91 7.49 3.18
C ILE A 179 3.02 8.51 3.45
N MET A 180 3.04 9.58 2.66
CA MET A 180 3.91 10.73 2.90
C MET A 180 3.16 11.77 3.72
N VAL A 181 3.78 12.23 4.81
CA VAL A 181 3.17 13.11 5.80
C VAL A 181 4.04 14.33 6.02
N ASN A 182 3.46 15.51 5.97
CA ASN A 182 4.08 16.74 6.43
C ASN A 182 3.53 17.15 7.82
N GLU A 183 3.92 18.31 8.32
CA GLU A 183 3.46 18.83 9.61
C GLU A 183 1.94 19.02 9.72
N ASN A 184 1.25 19.19 8.56
CA ASN A 184 -0.19 19.44 8.49
C ASN A 184 -1.03 18.17 8.19
N GLY A 185 -0.38 17.04 7.88
CA GLY A 185 -1.03 15.77 7.59
C GLY A 185 -0.60 15.12 6.29
N LEU A 186 -1.55 14.48 5.60
CA LEU A 186 -1.34 13.72 4.37
C LEU A 186 -0.84 14.61 3.23
N SER A 187 0.36 14.32 2.71
CA SER A 187 0.94 14.97 1.53
C SER A 187 0.73 14.15 0.27
N ALA A 188 0.99 12.84 0.32
CA ALA A 188 0.80 11.96 -0.82
C ALA A 188 0.65 10.49 -0.40
N ILE A 189 -0.05 9.72 -1.23
CA ILE A 189 -0.09 8.27 -1.22
C ILE A 189 0.90 7.77 -2.27
N LEU A 190 1.76 6.84 -1.88
CA LEU A 190 2.90 6.35 -2.65
C LEU A 190 2.75 4.86 -2.97
N ASP A 191 3.53 4.38 -3.94
CA ASP A 191 3.72 2.96 -4.24
C ASP A 191 2.46 2.24 -4.76
N TRP A 192 2.06 2.60 -5.97
CA TRP A 192 0.85 2.13 -6.65
C TRP A 192 1.04 0.83 -7.45
N GLU A 193 2.14 0.11 -7.23
CA GLU A 193 2.47 -1.10 -8.02
C GLU A 193 1.50 -2.27 -7.82
N LEU A 194 0.75 -2.29 -6.70
CA LEU A 194 -0.24 -3.31 -6.38
C LEU A 194 -1.67 -2.87 -6.70
N ALA A 195 -1.85 -1.72 -7.35
CA ALA A 195 -3.19 -1.23 -7.69
C ALA A 195 -3.92 -2.20 -8.63
N HIS A 196 -5.18 -2.49 -8.32
CA HIS A 196 -6.01 -3.44 -9.06
C HIS A 196 -7.50 -3.11 -8.90
N ILE A 197 -8.35 -3.88 -9.58
CA ILE A 197 -9.80 -3.83 -9.39
C ILE A 197 -10.15 -4.78 -8.23
N GLY A 198 -10.67 -4.23 -7.14
CA GLY A 198 -10.97 -4.98 -5.92
C GLY A 198 -12.14 -4.41 -5.13
N ASP A 199 -12.37 -4.97 -3.96
CA ASP A 199 -13.37 -4.47 -3.00
C ASP A 199 -12.80 -3.25 -2.25
N PRO A 200 -13.52 -2.12 -2.14
CA PRO A 200 -13.02 -0.93 -1.45
C PRO A 200 -12.63 -1.16 0.01
N MET A 201 -13.21 -2.15 0.68
CA MET A 201 -12.88 -2.45 2.07
C MET A 201 -11.52 -3.13 2.22
N GLU A 202 -10.92 -3.60 1.13
CA GLU A 202 -9.55 -4.15 1.12
C GLU A 202 -8.53 -3.13 1.66
N ASP A 203 -8.54 -1.91 1.12
CA ASP A 203 -7.60 -0.86 1.53
C ASP A 203 -7.84 -0.44 2.99
N LEU A 204 -9.10 -0.35 3.43
CA LEU A 204 -9.42 -0.02 4.82
C LEU A 204 -8.98 -1.12 5.78
N GLY A 205 -9.23 -2.38 5.43
CA GLY A 205 -8.77 -3.53 6.21
C GLY A 205 -7.25 -3.61 6.27
N TRP A 206 -6.58 -3.41 5.13
CA TRP A 206 -5.11 -3.40 5.06
C TRP A 206 -4.50 -2.30 5.92
N LEU A 207 -5.06 -1.09 5.91
CA LEU A 207 -4.62 0.02 6.76
C LEU A 207 -4.69 -0.32 8.26
N CYS A 208 -5.63 -1.18 8.66
CA CYS A 208 -5.86 -1.56 10.05
C CYS A 208 -5.00 -2.75 10.52
N VAL A 209 -4.35 -3.49 9.64
CA VAL A 209 -3.48 -4.62 10.00
C VAL A 209 -2.44 -4.20 11.05
N ARG A 210 -2.29 -4.98 12.11
CA ARG A 210 -1.45 -4.65 13.27
C ARG A 210 0.01 -4.37 12.90
N ALA A 211 0.54 -5.05 11.89
CA ALA A 211 1.89 -4.82 11.38
C ALA A 211 2.13 -3.36 10.94
N TRP A 212 1.10 -2.69 10.44
CA TRP A 212 1.17 -1.32 9.93
C TRP A 212 0.88 -0.24 10.97
N ARG A 213 0.59 -0.63 12.21
CA ARG A 213 0.42 0.29 13.34
C ARG A 213 1.76 0.77 13.92
N PHE A 214 2.88 0.10 13.60
CA PHE A 214 4.25 0.43 14.04
C PHE A 214 4.40 0.71 15.54
N GLY A 215 3.58 0.03 16.36
CA GLY A 215 3.51 0.19 17.81
C GLY A 215 2.59 1.32 18.27
N GLY A 216 1.82 1.94 17.36
CA GLY A 216 0.70 2.85 17.69
C GLY A 216 -0.45 2.10 18.35
N ALA A 217 -1.18 2.80 19.23
CA ALA A 217 -2.20 2.17 20.06
C ALA A 217 -3.54 1.93 19.34
N PHE A 218 -3.78 2.65 18.25
CA PHE A 218 -5.07 2.64 17.55
C PHE A 218 -5.07 1.76 16.29
N PRO A 219 -6.24 1.25 15.86
CA PRO A 219 -6.31 0.35 14.72
C PRO A 219 -5.96 1.00 13.38
N ALA A 220 -6.47 2.17 13.08
CA ALA A 220 -6.22 2.83 11.80
C ALA A 220 -4.81 3.42 11.75
N ALA A 221 -3.89 2.74 11.06
CA ALA A 221 -2.48 3.12 10.90
C ALA A 221 -1.72 3.41 12.22
N GLY A 222 -2.22 2.92 13.35
CA GLY A 222 -1.67 3.24 14.69
C GLY A 222 -2.10 4.59 15.25
N LEU A 223 -2.96 5.35 14.55
CA LEU A 223 -3.25 6.76 14.82
C LEU A 223 -4.66 7.03 15.33
N GLY A 224 -5.68 6.39 14.77
CA GLY A 224 -7.08 6.64 15.11
C GLY A 224 -7.94 5.39 15.20
N THR A 225 -9.19 5.58 15.58
CA THR A 225 -10.18 4.51 15.74
C THR A 225 -10.76 4.08 14.39
N TYR A 226 -11.45 2.94 14.38
CA TYR A 226 -12.26 2.52 13.24
C TYR A 226 -13.36 3.55 12.94
N ASP A 227 -14.02 4.06 13.98
CA ASP A 227 -15.10 5.05 13.83
C ASP A 227 -14.61 6.32 13.12
N GLU A 228 -13.47 6.87 13.54
CA GLU A 228 -12.88 8.05 12.91
C GLU A 228 -12.57 7.80 11.41
N LEU A 229 -12.06 6.62 11.07
CA LEU A 229 -11.77 6.23 9.70
C LEU A 229 -13.07 6.07 8.89
N PHE A 230 -14.06 5.35 9.44
CA PHE A 230 -15.32 5.04 8.76
C PHE A 230 -16.21 6.28 8.59
N ASP A 231 -16.26 7.15 9.59
CA ASP A 231 -17.01 8.42 9.48
C ASP A 231 -16.38 9.34 8.43
N ALA A 232 -15.05 9.38 8.36
CA ALA A 232 -14.35 10.16 7.35
C ALA A 232 -14.61 9.61 5.93
N TYR A 233 -14.57 8.29 5.75
CA TYR A 233 -14.91 7.63 4.49
C TYR A 233 -16.37 7.90 4.09
N ALA A 234 -17.30 7.74 5.03
CA ALA A 234 -18.72 7.98 4.81
C ALA A 234 -19.05 9.44 4.48
N SER A 235 -18.25 10.39 4.97
CA SER A 235 -18.45 11.82 4.67
C SER A 235 -18.32 12.16 3.17
N VAL A 236 -17.63 11.31 2.42
CA VAL A 236 -17.42 11.46 0.96
C VAL A 236 -18.37 10.54 0.18
N THR A 237 -18.47 9.28 0.59
CA THR A 237 -19.25 8.27 -0.15
C THR A 237 -20.75 8.30 0.18
N GLY A 238 -21.13 8.86 1.32
CA GLY A 238 -22.48 8.78 1.86
C GLY A 238 -22.82 7.41 2.48
N VAL A 239 -21.91 6.44 2.43
CA VAL A 239 -22.11 5.08 2.95
C VAL A 239 -21.01 4.75 3.96
N ARG A 240 -21.42 4.41 5.17
CA ARG A 240 -20.49 3.98 6.22
C ARG A 240 -19.99 2.57 5.91
N PRO A 241 -18.66 2.31 5.98
CA PRO A 241 -18.11 0.96 5.90
C PRO A 241 -18.75 0.02 6.93
N ASP A 242 -19.04 -1.19 6.50
CA ASP A 242 -19.48 -2.26 7.38
C ASP A 242 -18.26 -2.79 8.15
N SER A 243 -18.33 -2.75 9.48
CA SER A 243 -17.24 -3.18 10.37
C SER A 243 -16.87 -4.64 10.19
N ASP A 244 -17.85 -5.52 9.93
CA ASP A 244 -17.60 -6.95 9.76
C ASP A 244 -16.90 -7.22 8.43
N VAL A 245 -17.24 -6.45 7.38
CA VAL A 245 -16.57 -6.54 6.08
C VAL A 245 -15.14 -6.03 6.18
N VAL A 246 -14.90 -4.87 6.82
CA VAL A 246 -13.54 -4.36 7.02
C VAL A 246 -12.71 -5.33 7.88
N ARG A 247 -13.29 -5.90 8.93
CA ARG A 247 -12.64 -6.93 9.75
C ARG A 247 -12.26 -8.17 8.94
N TRP A 248 -13.13 -8.63 8.05
CA TRP A 248 -12.82 -9.74 7.16
C TRP A 248 -11.56 -9.43 6.31
N TRP A 249 -11.48 -8.23 5.77
CA TRP A 249 -10.32 -7.76 5.00
C TRP A 249 -9.07 -7.55 5.86
N GLU A 250 -9.20 -7.12 7.12
CA GLU A 250 -8.09 -7.03 8.07
C GLU A 250 -7.52 -8.41 8.38
N ILE A 251 -8.37 -9.43 8.57
CA ILE A 251 -7.97 -10.82 8.77
C ILE A 251 -7.25 -11.35 7.53
N LEU A 252 -7.81 -11.16 6.33
CA LEU A 252 -7.14 -11.53 5.09
C LEU A 252 -5.81 -10.79 4.92
N GLY A 253 -5.77 -9.51 5.24
CA GLY A 253 -4.56 -8.69 5.21
C GLY A 253 -3.48 -9.20 6.16
N THR A 254 -3.84 -9.57 7.39
CA THR A 254 -2.91 -10.13 8.37
C THR A 254 -2.33 -11.47 7.87
N LEU A 255 -3.17 -12.33 7.30
CA LEU A 255 -2.77 -13.58 6.66
C LEU A 255 -1.85 -13.34 5.45
N LYS A 256 -2.24 -12.42 4.56
CA LYS A 256 -1.45 -11.95 3.40
C LYS A 256 -0.04 -11.55 3.83
N TRP A 257 0.08 -10.72 4.88
CA TRP A 257 1.38 -10.28 5.38
C TRP A 257 2.21 -11.45 5.93
N GLY A 258 1.61 -12.38 6.65
CA GLY A 258 2.29 -13.59 7.12
C GLY A 258 2.88 -14.41 5.97
N ILE A 259 2.12 -14.63 4.90
CA ILE A 259 2.57 -15.35 3.69
C ILE A 259 3.67 -14.59 2.95
N ILE A 260 3.57 -13.25 2.85
CA ILE A 260 4.63 -12.41 2.29
C ILE A 260 5.92 -12.55 3.12
N CYS A 261 5.84 -12.61 4.46
CA CYS A 261 7.00 -12.82 5.33
C CYS A 261 7.70 -14.15 5.04
N ILE A 262 6.96 -15.23 4.82
CA ILE A 262 7.52 -16.55 4.43
C ILE A 262 8.20 -16.43 3.06
N SER A 263 7.54 -15.84 2.08
CA SER A 263 8.07 -15.68 0.71
C SER A 263 9.38 -14.88 0.68
N GLN A 264 9.45 -13.81 1.46
CA GLN A 264 10.66 -12.99 1.58
C GLN A 264 11.80 -13.75 2.26
N ALA A 265 11.51 -14.51 3.32
CA ALA A 265 12.51 -15.37 3.96
C ALA A 265 13.00 -16.48 3.01
N ALA A 266 12.09 -17.10 2.27
CA ALA A 266 12.43 -18.10 1.25
C ALA A 266 13.35 -17.54 0.17
N THR A 267 13.14 -16.31 -0.29
CA THR A 267 14.02 -15.60 -1.23
C THR A 267 15.46 -15.52 -0.71
N HIS A 268 15.63 -15.25 0.60
CA HIS A 268 16.96 -15.25 1.25
C HIS A 268 17.54 -16.66 1.35
N LEU A 269 16.75 -17.61 1.82
CA LEU A 269 17.20 -19.00 2.07
C LEU A 269 17.60 -19.71 0.78
N MET A 270 16.86 -19.48 -0.30
CA MET A 270 17.18 -20.03 -1.63
C MET A 270 18.35 -19.32 -2.32
N GLY A 271 18.89 -18.26 -1.72
CA GLY A 271 20.03 -17.51 -2.26
C GLY A 271 19.69 -16.63 -3.47
N ILE A 272 18.42 -16.42 -3.76
CA ILE A 272 17.95 -15.51 -4.84
C ILE A 272 18.38 -14.08 -4.52
N ALA A 273 18.14 -13.63 -3.29
CA ALA A 273 18.64 -12.36 -2.77
C ALA A 273 19.06 -12.53 -1.31
N ARG A 274 20.37 -12.45 -1.03
CA ARG A 274 20.89 -12.52 0.35
C ARG A 274 20.76 -11.18 1.04
N SER A 275 19.88 -11.09 2.05
CA SER A 275 19.64 -9.90 2.86
C SER A 275 19.35 -10.27 4.29
N HIS A 276 19.97 -9.57 5.24
CA HIS A 276 19.64 -9.72 6.67
C HIS A 276 18.21 -9.30 6.98
N GLU A 277 17.67 -8.32 6.24
CA GLU A 277 16.31 -7.86 6.36
C GLU A 277 15.33 -8.95 5.95
N LEU A 278 15.51 -9.58 4.78
CA LEU A 278 14.66 -10.69 4.32
C LEU A 278 14.67 -11.87 5.30
N ALA A 279 15.84 -12.19 5.85
CA ALA A 279 15.94 -13.24 6.88
C ALA A 279 15.20 -12.86 8.16
N ALA A 280 15.29 -11.59 8.60
CA ALA A 280 14.64 -11.12 9.82
C ALA A 280 13.11 -11.03 9.67
N ILE A 281 12.60 -10.68 8.49
CA ILE A 281 11.16 -10.59 8.20
C ILE A 281 10.49 -11.96 8.41
N GLY A 282 11.13 -13.06 8.07
CA GLY A 282 10.59 -14.41 8.30
C GLY A 282 10.23 -14.71 9.76
N ARG A 283 10.88 -14.03 10.71
CA ARG A 283 10.54 -14.17 12.15
C ARG A 283 9.17 -13.56 12.49
N ARG A 284 8.63 -12.70 11.63
CA ARG A 284 7.34 -12.07 11.86
C ARG A 284 6.15 -12.97 11.56
N VAL A 285 6.37 -14.14 11.01
CA VAL A 285 5.31 -15.12 10.73
C VAL A 285 4.56 -15.47 12.02
N CYS A 286 5.27 -15.75 13.12
CA CYS A 286 4.63 -16.06 14.40
C CYS A 286 3.86 -14.85 15.02
N GLU A 287 4.28 -13.62 14.73
CA GLU A 287 3.51 -12.43 15.11
C GLU A 287 2.15 -12.43 14.39
N ASN A 288 2.14 -12.72 13.09
CA ASN A 288 0.90 -12.78 12.30
C ASN A 288 0.01 -13.97 12.71
N GLU A 289 0.59 -15.13 13.04
CA GLU A 289 -0.21 -16.25 13.58
C GLU A 289 -0.87 -15.88 14.90
N TYR A 290 -0.15 -15.21 15.80
CA TYR A 290 -0.70 -14.71 17.05
C TYR A 290 -1.85 -13.69 16.81
N ASP A 291 -1.61 -12.68 15.97
CA ASP A 291 -2.59 -11.66 15.63
C ASP A 291 -3.86 -12.28 14.99
N LEU A 292 -3.71 -13.30 14.14
CA LEU A 292 -4.82 -14.03 13.54
C LEU A 292 -5.64 -14.79 14.59
N ILE A 293 -4.99 -15.46 15.56
CA ILE A 293 -5.69 -16.15 16.64
C ILE A 293 -6.53 -15.15 17.45
N GLU A 294 -5.96 -13.99 17.80
CA GLU A 294 -6.70 -12.94 18.49
C GLU A 294 -7.90 -12.48 17.67
N LEU A 295 -7.69 -12.11 16.39
CA LEU A 295 -8.74 -11.66 15.49
C LEU A 295 -9.86 -12.68 15.29
N LEU A 296 -9.55 -13.98 15.23
CA LEU A 296 -10.52 -15.05 15.06
C LEU A 296 -11.29 -15.39 16.34
N THR A 297 -10.71 -15.11 17.51
CA THR A 297 -11.33 -15.42 18.83
C THR A 297 -12.04 -14.24 19.46
N GLU A 298 -11.67 -13.01 19.13
CA GLU A 298 -12.41 -11.82 19.56
C GLU A 298 -13.82 -11.86 18.95
N ARG A 299 -14.83 -11.96 19.80
CA ARG A 299 -16.21 -11.79 19.36
C ARG A 299 -16.42 -10.30 19.06
N THR A 300 -16.97 -9.99 17.90
CA THR A 300 -17.55 -8.66 17.61
C THR A 300 -18.51 -8.32 18.74
N GLN A 301 -18.18 -7.34 19.57
CA GLN A 301 -19.08 -6.82 20.63
C GLN A 301 -20.07 -5.84 20.03
#